data_dc8bf9a8a02c370d1b0519d84a1f891d
#
_entry.id   dc8bf9a8a02c370d1b0519d84a1f891d
#
_cell.length_a   1.000
_cell.length_b   1.000
_cell.length_c   1.000
_cell.angle_alpha   90.00
_cell.angle_beta   90.00
_cell.angle_gamma   90.00
#
_symmetry.space_group_name_H-M   'P 1'
#
loop_
_entity.id
_entity.type
_entity.pdbx_description
1 polymer ?
#
loop_
_entity_poly.entity_id
_entity_poly.type
_entity_poly.pdbx_seq_one_letter_code
_entity_poly.pdbx_strand_id
1 'polypeptide(L)'
;VFIISPNEKGGMLWKPSRKVVEACHPLTAIEFNGRFCLSHPEVTTLSMGIHEPEHFPQNLSILNGEDYTSQASRAIQEKMDAPLSKISSLCTLCAECLPCPEEINIPEVLRFRNLLQAYEMEDYGKFRYNMFEGEGHWFPGNFASKCTECGDCLPRCPEKLEIPSLLNETHKKLFDRKAWFKNQVFQLIVLIVRFLRKLIPGFT
;
A
#
# COMPACT_ATOMS: atom_id res chain seq x y z
N VAL A 1 14.71 -14.45 5.41
CA VAL A 1 13.57 -13.54 5.60
C VAL A 1 12.28 -14.29 5.30
N PHE A 2 11.26 -14.09 6.15
CA PHE A 2 9.89 -14.58 5.93
C PHE A 2 9.02 -13.39 5.56
N ILE A 3 8.40 -13.41 4.39
CA ILE A 3 7.47 -12.37 3.95
C ILE A 3 6.03 -12.85 4.21
N ILE A 4 5.27 -12.06 4.97
CA ILE A 4 3.85 -12.30 5.21
C ILE A 4 3.00 -11.32 4.41
N SER A 5 1.86 -11.79 3.90
CA SER A 5 0.92 -10.99 3.12
C SER A 5 1.55 -10.29 1.89
N PRO A 6 2.34 -10.97 1.06
CA PRO A 6 3.06 -10.36 -0.06
C PRO A 6 2.13 -9.71 -1.09
N ASN A 7 0.87 -10.14 -1.15
CA ASN A 7 -0.16 -9.59 -2.05
C ASN A 7 -0.93 -8.43 -1.40
N GLU A 8 -0.26 -7.60 -0.59
CA GLU A 8 -0.83 -6.44 0.08
C GLU A 8 -2.00 -6.75 1.03
N LYS A 9 -1.68 -7.35 2.19
CA LYS A 9 -2.64 -7.60 3.31
C LYS A 9 -4.01 -8.11 2.85
N GLY A 10 -4.05 -9.27 2.27
CA GLY A 10 -5.29 -9.93 1.90
C GLY A 10 -5.72 -9.72 0.47
N GLY A 11 -4.79 -9.26 -0.38
CA GLY A 11 -4.99 -9.51 -1.77
C GLY A 11 -5.55 -8.41 -2.61
N MET A 12 -5.08 -7.20 -2.47
CA MET A 12 -5.38 -6.19 -3.51
C MET A 12 -4.85 -6.62 -4.88
N LEU A 13 -3.81 -7.47 -4.97
CA LEU A 13 -3.35 -8.07 -6.22
C LEU A 13 -4.28 -9.16 -6.78
N TRP A 14 -5.30 -9.58 -6.05
CA TRP A 14 -6.41 -10.37 -6.56
C TRP A 14 -7.39 -9.56 -7.42
N LYS A 15 -7.35 -8.21 -7.27
CA LYS A 15 -8.08 -7.25 -8.10
C LYS A 15 -7.12 -6.16 -8.60
N PRO A 16 -6.10 -6.52 -9.37
CA PRO A 16 -5.14 -5.55 -9.84
C PRO A 16 -5.79 -4.57 -10.84
N SER A 17 -5.25 -3.35 -10.93
CA SER A 17 -5.67 -2.43 -11.99
C SER A 17 -5.32 -2.98 -13.37
N ARG A 18 -6.01 -2.48 -14.40
CA ARG A 18 -5.71 -2.88 -15.79
C ARG A 18 -4.24 -2.65 -16.15
N LYS A 19 -3.67 -1.54 -15.74
CA LYS A 19 -2.24 -1.24 -16.00
C LYS A 19 -1.29 -2.26 -15.36
N VAL A 20 -1.60 -2.71 -14.12
CA VAL A 20 -0.81 -3.75 -13.46
C VAL A 20 -0.93 -5.09 -14.21
N VAL A 21 -2.15 -5.46 -14.63
CA VAL A 21 -2.37 -6.68 -15.45
C VAL A 21 -1.56 -6.62 -16.73
N GLU A 22 -1.65 -5.53 -17.48
CA GLU A 22 -0.94 -5.33 -18.76
C GLU A 22 0.59 -5.37 -18.57
N ALA A 23 1.11 -4.76 -17.50
CA ALA A 23 2.54 -4.76 -17.21
C ALA A 23 3.06 -6.15 -16.83
N CYS A 24 2.30 -6.90 -16.04
CA CYS A 24 2.71 -8.23 -15.59
C CYS A 24 2.63 -9.31 -16.70
N HIS A 25 1.87 -9.07 -17.77
CA HIS A 25 1.69 -10.07 -18.84
C HIS A 25 3.04 -10.58 -19.40
N PRO A 26 3.24 -11.93 -19.56
CA PRO A 26 2.24 -13.00 -19.52
C PRO A 26 1.91 -13.57 -18.13
N LEU A 27 2.58 -13.13 -17.06
CA LEU A 27 2.28 -13.57 -15.70
C LEU A 27 1.05 -12.85 -15.14
N THR A 28 0.42 -13.45 -14.16
CA THR A 28 -0.52 -12.72 -13.30
C THR A 28 0.23 -11.80 -12.34
N ALA A 29 -0.44 -10.80 -11.78
CA ALA A 29 0.18 -9.91 -10.80
C ALA A 29 0.67 -10.68 -9.55
N ILE A 30 -0.04 -11.74 -9.16
CA ILE A 30 0.31 -12.60 -8.03
C ILE A 30 1.55 -13.42 -8.34
N GLU A 31 1.61 -14.05 -9.52
CA GLU A 31 2.78 -14.80 -9.95
C GLU A 31 4.02 -13.92 -10.04
N PHE A 32 3.89 -12.76 -10.68
CA PHE A 32 5.00 -11.82 -10.79
C PHE A 32 5.49 -11.38 -9.40
N ASN A 33 4.58 -10.95 -8.52
CA ASN A 33 4.94 -10.52 -7.16
C ASN A 33 5.61 -11.64 -6.35
N GLY A 34 5.04 -12.85 -6.38
CA GLY A 34 5.60 -13.99 -5.66
C GLY A 34 6.99 -14.37 -6.16
N ARG A 35 7.18 -14.41 -7.48
CA ARG A 35 8.47 -14.69 -8.11
C ARG A 35 9.48 -13.58 -7.82
N PHE A 36 9.07 -12.31 -7.91
CA PHE A 36 9.91 -11.19 -7.54
C PHE A 36 10.42 -11.31 -6.10
N CYS A 37 9.53 -11.57 -5.15
CA CYS A 37 9.93 -11.78 -3.75
C CYS A 37 10.93 -12.93 -3.60
N LEU A 38 10.67 -14.07 -4.23
CA LEU A 38 11.53 -15.25 -4.13
C LEU A 38 12.85 -15.14 -4.94
N SER A 39 12.98 -14.17 -5.83
CA SER A 39 14.23 -13.89 -6.54
C SER A 39 15.32 -13.31 -5.63
N HIS A 40 14.96 -12.85 -4.45
CA HIS A 40 15.90 -12.36 -3.46
C HIS A 40 16.40 -13.52 -2.59
N PRO A 41 17.70 -13.83 -2.59
CA PRO A 41 18.23 -15.01 -1.91
C PRO A 41 18.02 -15.01 -0.39
N GLU A 42 17.76 -13.84 0.19
CA GLU A 42 17.45 -13.68 1.61
C GLU A 42 16.02 -14.11 1.97
N VAL A 43 15.14 -14.22 0.97
CA VAL A 43 13.75 -14.62 1.18
C VAL A 43 13.60 -16.13 1.18
N THR A 44 13.30 -16.68 2.35
CA THR A 44 13.16 -18.13 2.54
C THR A 44 11.75 -18.62 2.19
N THR A 45 10.73 -17.82 2.48
CA THR A 45 9.32 -18.22 2.28
C THR A 45 8.37 -17.06 2.21
N LEU A 46 7.23 -17.31 1.56
CA LEU A 46 6.08 -16.40 1.47
C LEU A 46 4.88 -17.04 2.18
N SER A 47 4.24 -16.28 3.08
CA SER A 47 2.96 -16.67 3.67
C SER A 47 1.83 -15.95 2.93
N MET A 48 1.08 -16.70 2.14
CA MET A 48 0.03 -16.17 1.26
C MET A 48 -1.36 -16.54 1.78
N GLY A 49 -2.27 -15.56 1.77
CA GLY A 49 -3.67 -15.79 2.15
C GLY A 49 -4.43 -16.58 1.07
N ILE A 50 -5.32 -17.46 1.52
CA ILE A 50 -6.24 -18.21 0.68
C ILE A 50 -7.65 -17.97 1.23
N HIS A 51 -8.55 -17.41 0.42
CA HIS A 51 -9.94 -17.17 0.77
C HIS A 51 -10.90 -18.09 0.02
N GLU A 52 -10.48 -18.53 -1.18
CA GLU A 52 -11.27 -19.35 -2.08
C GLU A 52 -10.40 -20.49 -2.61
N PRO A 53 -10.98 -21.66 -2.97
CA PRO A 53 -10.21 -22.82 -3.45
C PRO A 53 -9.33 -22.50 -4.67
N GLU A 54 -9.77 -21.61 -5.53
CA GLU A 54 -9.08 -21.18 -6.76
C GLU A 54 -7.78 -20.42 -6.46
N HIS A 55 -7.65 -19.82 -5.29
CA HIS A 55 -6.40 -19.15 -4.86
C HIS A 55 -5.26 -20.16 -4.62
N PHE A 56 -5.59 -21.41 -4.31
CA PHE A 56 -4.56 -22.41 -4.03
C PHE A 56 -3.71 -22.74 -5.26
N PRO A 57 -4.26 -23.17 -6.40
CA PRO A 57 -3.47 -23.41 -7.61
C PRO A 57 -2.78 -22.15 -8.11
N GLN A 58 -3.40 -20.98 -7.96
CA GLN A 58 -2.80 -19.71 -8.34
C GLN A 58 -1.56 -19.36 -7.51
N ASN A 59 -1.60 -19.62 -6.20
CA ASN A 59 -0.41 -19.44 -5.35
C ASN A 59 0.68 -20.47 -5.67
N LEU A 60 0.31 -21.71 -6.01
CA LEU A 60 1.27 -22.74 -6.39
C LEU A 60 1.96 -22.47 -7.74
N SER A 61 1.30 -21.77 -8.66
CA SER A 61 1.88 -21.44 -9.97
C SER A 61 3.16 -20.59 -9.86
N ILE A 62 3.34 -19.90 -8.74
CA ILE A 62 4.56 -19.16 -8.42
C ILE A 62 5.78 -20.10 -8.46
N LEU A 63 5.63 -21.34 -7.96
CA LEU A 63 6.71 -22.32 -7.86
C LEU A 63 6.99 -23.05 -9.18
N ASN A 64 6.06 -23.00 -10.13
CA ASN A 64 6.17 -23.69 -11.42
C ASN A 64 6.94 -22.89 -12.49
N GLY A 65 7.51 -21.75 -12.11
CA GLY A 65 8.20 -20.85 -13.04
C GLY A 65 9.66 -21.16 -13.22
N GLU A 66 10.16 -20.80 -14.39
CA GLU A 66 11.60 -20.70 -14.63
C GLU A 66 12.26 -19.65 -13.71
N ASP A 67 13.57 -19.70 -13.62
CA ASP A 67 14.39 -18.81 -12.79
C ASP A 67 13.92 -17.34 -12.85
N TYR A 68 13.76 -16.74 -11.68
CA TYR A 68 13.30 -15.35 -11.50
C TYR A 68 14.27 -14.32 -12.09
N THR A 69 15.52 -14.71 -12.31
CA THR A 69 16.53 -13.92 -13.01
C THR A 69 16.34 -13.91 -14.52
N SER A 70 15.33 -14.63 -15.02
CA SER A 70 15.04 -14.75 -16.45
C SER A 70 14.87 -13.38 -17.11
N GLN A 71 15.21 -13.31 -18.38
CA GLN A 71 15.00 -12.11 -19.20
C GLN A 71 13.53 -11.65 -19.19
N ALA A 72 12.58 -12.60 -19.11
CA ALA A 72 11.15 -12.29 -19.00
C ALA A 72 10.79 -11.54 -17.71
N SER A 73 11.32 -11.97 -16.56
CA SER A 73 11.09 -11.28 -15.27
C SER A 73 11.67 -9.88 -15.27
N ARG A 74 12.85 -9.68 -15.84
CA ARG A 74 13.44 -8.34 -16.00
C ARG A 74 12.63 -7.45 -16.92
N ALA A 75 12.16 -7.97 -18.04
CA ALA A 75 11.30 -7.22 -18.96
C ALA A 75 9.97 -6.80 -18.31
N ILE A 76 9.39 -7.63 -17.43
CA ILE A 76 8.20 -7.25 -16.66
C ILE A 76 8.56 -6.16 -15.64
N GLN A 77 9.67 -6.28 -14.93
CA GLN A 77 10.13 -5.26 -13.98
C GLN A 77 10.32 -3.90 -14.67
N GLU A 78 10.98 -3.86 -15.83
CA GLU A 78 11.14 -2.66 -16.64
C GLU A 78 9.79 -2.04 -17.03
N LYS A 79 8.81 -2.86 -17.42
CA LYS A 79 7.44 -2.40 -17.69
C LYS A 79 6.74 -1.85 -16.45
N MET A 80 7.02 -2.42 -15.27
CA MET A 80 6.50 -1.91 -14.00
C MET A 80 7.17 -0.57 -13.60
N ASP A 81 8.45 -0.40 -13.88
CA ASP A 81 9.19 0.82 -13.51
C ASP A 81 8.91 2.00 -14.46
N ALA A 82 8.64 1.71 -15.73
CA ALA A 82 8.43 2.75 -16.75
C ALA A 82 7.32 3.76 -16.46
N PRO A 83 6.15 3.41 -15.87
CA PRO A 83 5.15 4.39 -15.47
C PRO A 83 5.62 5.31 -14.34
N LEU A 84 6.42 4.81 -13.40
CA LEU A 84 6.97 5.61 -12.30
C LEU A 84 7.92 6.69 -12.82
N SER A 85 8.79 6.35 -13.76
CA SER A 85 9.76 7.29 -14.34
C SER A 85 9.13 8.45 -15.10
N LYS A 86 7.83 8.36 -15.46
CA LYS A 86 7.08 9.43 -16.14
C LYS A 86 6.44 10.43 -15.17
N ILE A 87 6.49 10.18 -13.88
CA ILE A 87 5.92 11.08 -12.87
C ILE A 87 6.92 12.19 -12.57
N SER A 88 6.61 13.41 -12.98
CA SER A 88 7.50 14.57 -12.78
C SER A 88 7.74 14.95 -11.32
N SER A 89 6.83 14.55 -10.43
CA SER A 89 6.87 14.80 -8.98
C SER A 89 6.84 13.48 -8.20
N LEU A 90 7.68 12.52 -8.62
CA LEU A 90 7.81 11.21 -7.99
C LEU A 90 8.43 11.35 -6.60
N CYS A 91 7.78 10.81 -5.58
CA CYS A 91 8.37 10.65 -4.26
C CYS A 91 9.20 9.37 -4.21
N THR A 92 10.49 9.49 -3.87
CA THR A 92 11.41 8.35 -3.76
C THR A 92 11.32 7.60 -2.43
N LEU A 93 10.41 8.02 -1.54
CA LEU A 93 10.15 7.39 -0.23
C LEU A 93 11.35 7.42 0.73
N CYS A 94 12.27 8.35 0.57
CA CYS A 94 13.50 8.46 1.37
C CYS A 94 13.24 8.83 2.85
N ALA A 95 12.04 9.31 3.18
CA ALA A 95 11.61 9.74 4.52
C ALA A 95 12.35 10.97 5.10
N GLU A 96 13.20 11.66 4.35
CA GLU A 96 13.93 12.85 4.79
C GLU A 96 13.00 14.03 5.19
N CYS A 97 11.75 14.02 4.70
CA CYS A 97 10.73 15.00 5.08
C CYS A 97 10.18 14.82 6.49
N LEU A 98 10.54 13.73 7.19
CA LEU A 98 10.10 13.48 8.56
C LEU A 98 11.11 14.00 9.60
N PRO A 99 10.66 14.30 10.83
CA PRO A 99 9.28 14.23 11.32
C PRO A 99 8.43 15.38 10.80
N CYS A 100 7.11 15.13 10.62
CA CYS A 100 6.13 16.17 10.33
C CYS A 100 5.53 16.66 11.67
N PRO A 101 5.42 17.98 11.93
CA PRO A 101 4.81 18.51 13.16
C PRO A 101 3.37 18.04 13.36
N GLU A 102 2.64 17.84 12.26
CA GLU A 102 1.25 17.37 12.28
C GLU A 102 1.14 15.82 12.22
N GLU A 103 2.23 15.11 12.49
CA GLU A 103 2.30 13.65 12.52
C GLU A 103 1.79 12.99 11.21
N ILE A 104 1.88 13.68 10.07
CA ILE A 104 1.52 13.12 8.78
C ILE A 104 2.63 12.18 8.33
N ASN A 105 2.26 10.95 7.97
CA ASN A 105 3.18 10.01 7.33
C ASN A 105 3.33 10.37 5.84
N ILE A 106 4.09 11.44 5.58
CA ILE A 106 4.28 12.03 4.25
C ILE A 106 4.72 10.99 3.21
N PRO A 107 5.75 10.14 3.47
CA PRO A 107 6.18 9.14 2.50
C PRO A 107 5.05 8.18 2.12
N GLU A 108 4.26 7.72 3.09
CA GLU A 108 3.19 6.76 2.81
C GLU A 108 2.03 7.40 2.02
N VAL A 109 1.66 8.63 2.36
CA VAL A 109 0.67 9.39 1.59
C VAL A 109 1.12 9.55 0.13
N LEU A 110 2.37 9.94 -0.08
CA LEU A 110 2.91 10.14 -1.43
C LEU A 110 3.16 8.81 -2.16
N ARG A 111 3.41 7.71 -1.45
CA ARG A 111 3.44 6.35 -2.04
C ARG A 111 2.09 6.03 -2.70
N PHE A 112 0.97 6.28 -2.03
CA PHE A 112 -0.35 6.07 -2.63
C PHE A 112 -0.59 6.95 -3.85
N ARG A 113 -0.12 8.19 -3.81
CA ARG A 113 -0.14 9.07 -4.98
C ARG A 113 0.65 8.50 -6.15
N ASN A 114 1.86 8.03 -5.90
CA ASN A 114 2.69 7.39 -6.92
C ASN A 114 1.97 6.19 -7.55
N LEU A 115 1.41 5.30 -6.73
CA LEU A 115 0.68 4.12 -7.19
C LEU A 115 -0.59 4.47 -7.99
N LEU A 116 -1.30 5.50 -7.55
CA LEU A 116 -2.46 6.00 -8.27
C LEU A 116 -2.06 6.53 -9.66
N GLN A 117 -1.01 7.33 -9.74
CA GLN A 117 -0.59 7.95 -11.00
C GLN A 117 0.08 6.95 -11.96
N ALA A 118 0.94 6.08 -11.45
CA ALA A 118 1.65 5.12 -12.27
C ALA A 118 0.73 3.99 -12.75
N TYR A 119 -0.07 3.43 -11.85
CA TYR A 119 -0.74 2.15 -12.08
C TYR A 119 -2.27 2.21 -11.96
N GLU A 120 -2.86 3.40 -11.81
CA GLU A 120 -4.31 3.57 -11.64
C GLU A 120 -4.88 2.76 -10.45
N MET A 121 -4.09 2.59 -9.40
CA MET A 121 -4.45 1.82 -8.20
C MET A 121 -5.32 2.65 -7.24
N GLU A 122 -6.41 3.23 -7.75
CA GLU A 122 -7.27 4.13 -6.98
C GLU A 122 -7.98 3.42 -5.82
N ASP A 123 -8.55 2.24 -6.07
CA ASP A 123 -9.27 1.47 -5.03
C ASP A 123 -8.33 1.07 -3.89
N TYR A 124 -7.12 0.63 -4.23
CA TYR A 124 -6.10 0.35 -3.24
C TYR A 124 -5.68 1.60 -2.47
N GLY A 125 -5.42 2.70 -3.18
CA GLY A 125 -5.07 3.98 -2.58
C GLY A 125 -6.15 4.47 -1.60
N LYS A 126 -7.41 4.44 -1.99
CA LYS A 126 -8.56 4.79 -1.12
C LYS A 126 -8.65 3.87 0.08
N PHE A 127 -8.58 2.55 -0.13
CA PHE A 127 -8.64 1.58 0.95
C PHE A 127 -7.56 1.84 2.01
N ARG A 128 -6.31 2.04 1.60
CA ARG A 128 -5.20 2.25 2.52
C ARG A 128 -5.19 3.64 3.13
N TYR A 129 -5.45 4.66 2.34
CA TYR A 129 -5.45 6.04 2.81
C TYR A 129 -6.46 6.26 3.94
N ASN A 130 -7.65 5.64 3.84
CA ASN A 130 -8.68 5.77 4.86
C ASN A 130 -8.44 4.94 6.13
N MET A 131 -7.30 4.23 6.22
CA MET A 131 -6.84 3.58 7.45
C MET A 131 -6.08 4.54 8.39
N PHE A 132 -5.61 5.69 7.90
CA PHE A 132 -5.00 6.70 8.77
C PHE A 132 -5.99 7.12 9.87
N GLU A 133 -5.45 7.49 11.04
CA GLU A 133 -6.21 7.88 12.24
C GLU A 133 -7.12 6.77 12.82
N GLY A 134 -7.23 5.61 12.17
CA GLY A 134 -8.12 4.51 12.62
C GLY A 134 -7.41 3.24 13.03
N GLU A 135 -6.33 2.86 12.35
CA GLU A 135 -5.67 1.55 12.50
C GLU A 135 -4.48 1.56 13.48
N GLY A 136 -4.26 2.67 14.17
CA GLY A 136 -3.22 2.81 15.20
C GLY A 136 -1.82 2.44 14.69
N HIS A 137 -1.13 1.53 15.39
CA HIS A 137 0.24 1.15 15.04
C HIS A 137 0.39 0.41 13.70
N TRP A 138 -0.70 -0.14 13.15
CA TRP A 138 -0.68 -0.79 11.84
C TRP A 138 -0.60 0.20 10.68
N PHE A 139 -1.11 1.39 10.89
CA PHE A 139 -1.10 2.45 9.89
C PHE A 139 -0.96 3.82 10.58
N PRO A 140 0.24 4.12 11.10
CA PRO A 140 0.46 5.32 11.89
C PRO A 140 0.43 6.58 11.02
N GLY A 141 -0.04 7.66 11.61
CA GLY A 141 -0.03 8.99 11.03
C GLY A 141 -1.42 9.57 10.84
N ASN A 142 -1.44 10.86 10.60
CA ASN A 142 -2.65 11.64 10.36
C ASN A 142 -2.95 11.77 8.87
N PHE A 143 -4.22 12.08 8.55
CA PHE A 143 -4.61 12.45 7.19
C PHE A 143 -3.85 13.69 6.70
N ALA A 144 -3.57 13.70 5.40
CA ALA A 144 -2.88 14.83 4.77
C ALA A 144 -3.64 16.17 4.88
N SER A 145 -4.95 16.14 5.16
CA SER A 145 -5.74 17.36 5.47
C SER A 145 -5.33 18.08 6.76
N LYS A 146 -4.52 17.44 7.61
CA LYS A 146 -3.94 18.09 8.80
C LYS A 146 -2.76 18.99 8.47
N CYS A 147 -2.28 18.98 7.23
CA CYS A 147 -1.15 19.81 6.84
C CYS A 147 -1.45 21.30 7.06
N THR A 148 -0.63 21.95 7.89
CA THR A 148 -0.69 23.38 8.20
C THR A 148 0.17 24.22 7.25
N GLU A 149 0.75 23.59 6.23
CA GLU A 149 1.64 24.23 5.24
C GLU A 149 2.85 24.95 5.89
N CYS A 150 3.33 24.44 7.02
CA CYS A 150 4.47 25.03 7.76
C CYS A 150 5.77 25.09 6.94
N GLY A 151 5.91 24.26 5.91
CA GLY A 151 7.06 24.27 5.01
C GLY A 151 8.28 23.48 5.49
N ASP A 152 8.27 22.90 6.69
CA ASP A 152 9.42 22.19 7.28
C ASP A 152 9.92 21.01 6.44
N CYS A 153 9.05 20.40 5.67
CA CYS A 153 9.38 19.28 4.79
C CYS A 153 10.08 19.71 3.49
N LEU A 154 9.92 20.96 3.04
CA LEU A 154 10.40 21.42 1.75
C LEU A 154 11.93 21.42 1.62
N PRO A 155 12.71 22.03 2.56
CA PRO A 155 14.17 22.07 2.45
C PRO A 155 14.81 20.70 2.66
N ARG A 156 14.07 19.74 3.25
CA ARG A 156 14.56 18.38 3.50
C ARG A 156 14.32 17.42 2.33
N CYS A 157 13.47 17.80 1.37
CA CYS A 157 13.17 16.93 0.23
C CYS A 157 14.28 16.95 -0.82
N PRO A 158 14.99 15.84 -1.08
CA PRO A 158 16.03 15.78 -2.10
C PRO A 158 15.47 15.99 -3.52
N GLU A 159 14.22 15.56 -3.75
CA GLU A 159 13.52 15.73 -5.03
C GLU A 159 12.87 17.11 -5.18
N LYS A 160 13.02 18.00 -4.20
CA LYS A 160 12.45 19.37 -4.20
C LYS A 160 10.96 19.40 -4.51
N LEU A 161 10.21 18.44 -3.96
CA LEU A 161 8.78 18.35 -4.18
C LEU A 161 8.01 19.40 -3.38
N GLU A 162 6.97 19.97 -4.00
CA GLU A 162 6.00 20.83 -3.35
C GLU A 162 5.06 20.01 -2.46
N ILE A 163 5.61 19.42 -1.38
CA ILE A 163 4.96 18.41 -0.54
C ILE A 163 3.58 18.87 -0.03
N PRO A 164 3.37 20.10 0.51
CA PRO A 164 2.05 20.51 0.97
C PRO A 164 0.98 20.43 -0.12
N SER A 165 1.31 20.89 -1.33
CA SER A 165 0.41 20.83 -2.49
C SER A 165 0.07 19.38 -2.86
N LEU A 166 1.09 18.50 -2.91
CA LEU A 166 0.91 17.08 -3.22
C LEU A 166 0.09 16.36 -2.16
N LEU A 167 0.24 16.69 -0.89
CA LEU A 167 -0.57 16.16 0.21
C LEU A 167 -2.05 16.54 0.04
N ASN A 168 -2.33 17.80 -0.24
CA ASN A 168 -3.69 18.29 -0.46
C ASN A 168 -4.36 17.63 -1.69
N GLU A 169 -3.61 17.53 -2.81
CA GLU A 169 -4.09 16.82 -4.00
C GLU A 169 -4.41 15.35 -3.69
N THR A 170 -3.51 14.68 -3.00
CA THR A 170 -3.67 13.27 -2.65
C THR A 170 -4.86 13.05 -1.73
N HIS A 171 -5.04 13.91 -0.71
CA HIS A 171 -6.20 13.85 0.17
C HIS A 171 -7.50 13.97 -0.60
N LYS A 172 -7.62 14.96 -1.48
CA LYS A 172 -8.83 15.18 -2.29
C LYS A 172 -9.20 13.98 -3.17
N LYS A 173 -8.20 13.23 -3.66
CA LYS A 173 -8.42 12.07 -4.53
C LYS A 173 -8.72 10.79 -3.75
N LEU A 174 -8.06 10.58 -2.60
CA LEU A 174 -8.10 9.30 -1.90
C LEU A 174 -8.98 9.28 -0.66
N PHE A 175 -9.35 10.43 -0.11
CA PHE A 175 -10.23 10.47 1.04
C PHE A 175 -11.66 10.07 0.65
N ASP A 176 -12.19 9.05 1.31
CA ASP A 176 -13.57 8.59 1.18
C ASP A 176 -14.31 8.81 2.50
N ARG A 177 -15.20 9.80 2.51
CA ARG A 177 -16.00 10.15 3.68
C ARG A 177 -16.86 8.98 4.19
N LYS A 178 -17.35 8.13 3.28
CA LYS A 178 -18.18 6.98 3.66
C LYS A 178 -17.33 5.89 4.31
N ALA A 179 -16.17 5.60 3.72
CA ALA A 179 -15.20 4.65 4.28
C ALA A 179 -14.70 5.13 5.65
N TRP A 180 -14.36 6.40 5.78
CA TRP A 180 -13.95 7.01 7.03
C TRP A 180 -15.03 6.88 8.11
N PHE A 181 -16.28 7.25 7.81
CA PHE A 181 -17.38 7.14 8.77
C PHE A 181 -17.63 5.69 9.21
N LYS A 182 -17.64 4.75 8.26
CA LYS A 182 -17.75 3.33 8.56
C LYS A 182 -16.65 2.85 9.52
N ASN A 183 -15.44 3.31 9.31
CA ASN A 183 -14.29 2.98 10.15
C ASN A 183 -14.46 3.56 11.57
N GLN A 184 -14.90 4.81 11.71
CA GLN A 184 -15.19 5.43 13.01
C GLN A 184 -16.26 4.66 13.79
N VAL A 185 -17.34 4.26 13.12
CA VAL A 185 -18.41 3.44 13.74
C VAL A 185 -17.85 2.10 14.21
N PHE A 186 -17.04 1.43 13.38
CA PHE A 186 -16.39 0.18 13.74
C PHE A 186 -15.50 0.32 14.96
N GLN A 187 -14.65 1.35 15.02
CA GLN A 187 -13.78 1.62 16.16
C GLN A 187 -14.60 1.86 17.45
N LEU A 188 -15.71 2.59 17.34
CA LEU A 188 -16.61 2.80 18.48
C LEU A 188 -17.20 1.48 18.97
N ILE A 189 -17.66 0.61 18.08
CA ILE A 189 -18.17 -0.71 18.43
C ILE A 189 -17.08 -1.54 19.16
N VAL A 190 -15.86 -1.54 18.63
CA VAL A 190 -14.73 -2.26 19.26
C VAL A 190 -14.46 -1.73 20.67
N LEU A 191 -14.50 -0.41 20.88
CA LEU A 191 -14.34 0.20 22.20
C LEU A 191 -15.46 -0.22 23.16
N ILE A 192 -16.71 -0.20 22.71
CA ILE A 192 -17.87 -0.64 23.51
C ILE A 192 -17.72 -2.12 23.89
N VAL A 193 -17.40 -2.99 22.94
CA VAL A 193 -17.20 -4.42 23.21
C VAL A 193 -16.06 -4.64 24.20
N ARG A 194 -14.93 -3.95 24.06
CA ARG A 194 -13.81 -4.01 25.02
C ARG A 194 -14.23 -3.53 26.41
N PHE A 195 -15.04 -2.51 26.51
CA PHE A 195 -15.55 -1.98 27.77
C PHE A 195 -16.52 -3.00 28.43
N LEU A 196 -17.45 -3.54 27.67
CA LEU A 196 -18.40 -4.58 28.16
C LEU A 196 -17.68 -5.84 28.64
N ARG A 197 -16.63 -6.29 27.92
CA ARG A 197 -15.81 -7.44 28.37
C ARG A 197 -15.12 -7.21 29.71
N LYS A 198 -14.81 -5.97 30.05
CA LYS A 198 -14.23 -5.64 31.38
C LYS A 198 -15.28 -5.62 32.48
N LEU A 199 -16.54 -5.30 32.17
CA LEU A 199 -17.62 -5.17 33.14
C LEU A 199 -18.38 -6.46 33.38
N ILE A 200 -18.47 -7.33 32.37
CA ILE A 200 -19.30 -8.57 32.41
C ILE A 200 -18.36 -9.78 32.28
N PRO A 201 -18.03 -10.46 33.38
CA PRO A 201 -17.30 -11.72 33.32
C PRO A 201 -18.06 -12.74 32.44
N GLY A 202 -17.45 -13.27 31.36
CA GLY A 202 -18.08 -14.23 30.45
C GLY A 202 -18.69 -13.63 29.19
N PHE A 203 -18.59 -12.34 28.94
CA PHE A 203 -18.94 -11.73 27.66
C PHE A 203 -17.90 -12.09 26.59
N THR A 204 -18.27 -13.00 25.65
CA THR A 204 -17.44 -13.50 24.55
C THR A 204 -17.59 -12.67 23.27
#